data_34162ccd045c5761149c22fdae2b59d7
#
_entry.id   34162ccd045c5761149c22fdae2b59d7
#
_cell.length_a   1.000
_cell.length_b   1.000
_cell.length_c   1.000
_cell.angle_alpha   90.00
_cell.angle_beta   90.00
_cell.angle_gamma   90.00
#
_symmetry.space_group_name_H-M   'P 1'
#
loop_
_entity.id
_entity.type
_entity.pdbx_description
1 polymer ?
#
loop_
_entity_poly.entity_id
_entity_poly.type
_entity_poly.pdbx_seq_one_letter_code
_entity_poly.pdbx_strand_id
1 'polypeptide(L)'
;ARGDGKTQDDFVWLEFKNVGGGTGWLCGKTDIIAFEREKDFILVKRKDLLKMAYAKCDLNKNVNSSKDALYKGYSRKGRNDLISIVKMIDILEIHHKIWIK
;
A
#
# COMPACT_ATOMS: atom_id res chain seq x y z
N ALA A 1 -3.27 8.62 -3.85
CA ALA A 1 -3.00 9.53 -2.73
C ALA A 1 -3.85 9.15 -1.52
N ARG A 2 -3.41 9.52 -0.34
CA ARG A 2 -4.17 9.29 0.90
C ARG A 2 -5.32 10.28 0.99
N GLY A 3 -6.45 9.83 1.58
CA GLY A 3 -7.62 10.66 1.73
C GLY A 3 -7.46 11.87 2.65
N ASP A 4 -6.43 11.91 3.47
CA ASP A 4 -6.10 13.03 4.35
C ASP A 4 -5.22 14.10 3.70
N GLY A 5 -4.90 13.94 2.42
CA GLY A 5 -4.08 14.89 1.67
C GLY A 5 -2.59 14.84 1.98
N LYS A 6 -2.14 13.89 2.80
CA LYS A 6 -0.72 13.74 3.11
C LYS A 6 0.01 12.97 2.01
N THR A 7 1.28 13.31 1.81
CA THR A 7 2.15 12.61 0.87
C THR A 7 2.71 11.33 1.51
N GLN A 8 3.20 10.41 0.66
CA GLN A 8 3.69 9.10 1.07
C GLN A 8 5.19 8.99 0.79
N ASP A 9 5.98 9.87 1.43
CA ASP A 9 7.43 9.93 1.16
C ASP A 9 8.21 8.77 1.80
N ASP A 10 7.84 8.36 3.01
CA ASP A 10 8.59 7.36 3.77
C ASP A 10 7.88 6.01 3.81
N PHE A 11 6.58 6.01 4.05
CA PHE A 11 5.77 4.81 4.24
C PHE A 11 4.54 4.84 3.35
N VAL A 12 4.09 3.66 2.94
CA VAL A 12 2.96 3.49 2.04
C VAL A 12 2.00 2.47 2.63
N TRP A 13 0.70 2.82 2.65
CA TRP A 13 -0.37 1.90 3.00
C TRP A 13 -0.80 1.11 1.76
N LEU A 14 -0.89 -0.21 1.89
CA LEU A 14 -1.39 -1.10 0.85
C LEU A 14 -2.70 -1.73 1.33
N GLU A 15 -3.74 -1.64 0.51
CA GLU A 15 -5.07 -2.16 0.85
C GLU A 15 -5.35 -3.44 0.06
N PHE A 16 -5.42 -4.56 0.78
CA PHE A 16 -5.77 -5.87 0.22
C PHE A 16 -7.28 -6.10 0.24
N LYS A 17 -7.96 -5.68 1.31
CA LYS A 17 -9.41 -5.71 1.44
C LYS A 17 -9.91 -4.34 1.86
N ASN A 18 -11.05 -3.93 1.30
CA ASN A 18 -11.67 -2.66 1.68
C ASN A 18 -12.45 -2.79 3.00
N VAL A 19 -13.03 -1.69 3.46
CA VAL A 19 -13.73 -1.61 4.75
C VAL A 19 -14.89 -2.60 4.84
N GLY A 20 -15.55 -2.89 3.73
CA GLY A 20 -16.65 -3.85 3.65
C GLY A 20 -16.20 -5.32 3.52
N GLY A 21 -14.89 -5.59 3.50
CA GLY A 21 -14.34 -6.93 3.33
C GLY A 21 -14.21 -7.38 1.88
N GLY A 22 -14.57 -6.53 0.92
CA GLY A 22 -14.39 -6.80 -0.52
C GLY A 22 -12.97 -6.53 -0.99
N THR A 23 -12.77 -6.56 -2.31
CA THR A 23 -11.46 -6.36 -2.93
C THR A 23 -10.93 -4.95 -2.66
N GLY A 24 -9.75 -4.84 -2.07
CA GLY A 24 -9.04 -3.57 -1.93
C GLY A 24 -8.41 -3.13 -3.26
N TRP A 25 -7.95 -1.88 -3.33
CA TRP A 25 -7.41 -1.34 -4.58
C TRP A 25 -6.17 -2.10 -5.07
N LEU A 26 -5.37 -2.68 -4.17
CA LEU A 26 -4.17 -3.45 -4.54
C LEU A 26 -4.52 -4.72 -5.31
N CYS A 27 -5.65 -5.34 -5.00
CA CYS A 27 -6.14 -6.56 -5.66
C CYS A 27 -7.19 -6.29 -6.73
N GLY A 28 -7.42 -5.03 -7.07
CA GLY A 28 -8.42 -4.61 -8.05
C GLY A 28 -7.97 -4.78 -9.50
N LYS A 29 -8.62 -4.04 -10.40
CA LYS A 29 -8.42 -4.15 -11.85
C LYS A 29 -7.58 -3.02 -12.44
N THR A 30 -7.20 -2.04 -11.65
CA THR A 30 -6.37 -0.92 -12.10
C THR A 30 -5.01 -1.42 -12.55
N ASP A 31 -4.52 -0.94 -13.69
CA ASP A 31 -3.22 -1.35 -14.21
C ASP A 31 -2.06 -0.63 -13.54
N ILE A 32 -2.21 0.66 -13.28
CA ILE A 32 -1.17 1.53 -12.75
C ILE A 32 -1.64 2.14 -11.44
N ILE A 33 -0.75 2.13 -10.45
CA ILE A 33 -0.94 2.80 -9.16
C ILE A 33 0.05 3.96 -9.07
N ALA A 34 -0.42 5.13 -8.67
CA ALA A 34 0.41 6.30 -8.47
C ALA A 34 0.47 6.65 -6.98
N PHE A 35 1.66 6.78 -6.44
CA PHE A 35 1.89 7.23 -5.08
C PHE A 35 2.38 8.67 -5.09
N GLU A 36 1.68 9.53 -4.40
CA GLU A 36 2.05 10.94 -4.31
C GLU A 36 3.13 11.14 -3.25
N ARG A 37 4.25 11.76 -3.68
CA ARG A 37 5.26 12.30 -2.77
C ARG A 37 5.23 13.81 -2.84
N GLU A 38 5.97 14.47 -1.97
CA GLU A 38 5.98 15.93 -1.89
C GLU A 38 6.33 16.58 -3.23
N LYS A 39 7.29 16.03 -3.97
CA LYS A 39 7.83 16.66 -5.20
C LYS A 39 7.49 15.89 -6.48
N ASP A 40 6.93 14.70 -6.38
CA ASP A 40 6.68 13.86 -7.55
C ASP A 40 5.60 12.82 -7.28
N PHE A 41 5.31 12.02 -8.32
CA PHE A 41 4.50 10.81 -8.22
C PHE A 41 5.35 9.62 -8.63
N ILE A 42 5.21 8.51 -7.91
CA ILE A 42 5.83 7.23 -8.28
C ILE A 42 4.74 6.35 -8.89
N LEU A 43 4.94 5.96 -10.14
CA LEU A 43 3.99 5.13 -10.88
C LEU A 43 4.52 3.71 -10.99
N VAL A 44 3.72 2.74 -10.58
CA VAL A 44 4.07 1.32 -10.64
C VAL A 44 2.92 0.52 -11.24
N LYS A 45 3.24 -0.62 -11.84
CA LYS A 45 2.23 -1.56 -12.27
C LYS A 45 1.63 -2.25 -11.04
N ARG A 46 0.31 -2.29 -10.95
CA ARG A 46 -0.38 -2.91 -9.82
C ARG A 46 0.05 -4.36 -9.62
N LYS A 47 0.23 -5.13 -10.70
CA LYS A 47 0.63 -6.54 -10.60
C LYS A 47 2.02 -6.69 -9.99
N ASP A 48 2.97 -5.82 -10.33
CA ASP A 48 4.31 -5.83 -9.76
C ASP A 48 4.29 -5.43 -8.29
N LEU A 49 3.48 -4.44 -7.95
CA LEU A 49 3.27 -4.00 -6.58
C LEU A 49 2.65 -5.10 -5.73
N LEU A 50 1.63 -5.79 -6.26
CA LEU A 50 0.96 -6.90 -5.56
C LEU A 50 1.94 -8.04 -5.28
N LYS A 51 2.77 -8.39 -6.26
CA LYS A 51 3.80 -9.42 -6.10
C LYS A 51 4.79 -9.07 -5.01
N MET A 52 5.27 -7.83 -5.00
CA MET A 52 6.18 -7.35 -3.97
C MET A 52 5.51 -7.36 -2.59
N ALA A 53 4.26 -6.93 -2.52
CA ALA A 53 3.50 -6.89 -1.27
C ALA A 53 3.35 -8.27 -0.64
N TYR A 54 3.00 -9.29 -1.43
CA TYR A 54 2.90 -10.66 -0.93
C TYR A 54 4.27 -11.25 -0.53
N ALA A 55 5.34 -10.80 -1.16
CA ALA A 55 6.68 -11.25 -0.81
C ALA A 55 7.18 -10.66 0.51
N LYS A 56 6.79 -9.43 0.82
CA LYS A 56 7.30 -8.69 1.99
C LYS A 56 6.35 -8.65 3.18
N CYS A 57 5.04 -8.71 2.94
CA CYS A 57 4.04 -8.58 4.00
C CYS A 57 3.57 -9.96 4.47
N ASP A 58 3.69 -10.21 5.77
CA ASP A 58 3.18 -11.44 6.39
C ASP A 58 1.74 -11.17 6.84
N LEU A 59 0.79 -11.52 5.99
CA LEU A 59 -0.65 -11.31 6.25
C LEU A 59 -1.23 -12.31 7.24
N ASN A 60 -0.48 -13.36 7.60
CA ASN A 60 -0.86 -14.29 8.65
C ASN A 60 -0.69 -13.70 10.06
N LYS A 61 0.15 -12.67 10.17
CA LYS A 61 0.32 -11.90 11.39
C LYS A 61 -0.57 -10.67 11.32
N ASN A 62 -1.63 -10.68 12.11
CA ASN A 62 -2.57 -9.57 12.15
C ASN A 62 -2.36 -8.79 13.45
N VAL A 63 -1.96 -7.54 13.32
CA VAL A 63 -1.67 -6.67 14.47
C VAL A 63 -2.84 -5.74 14.75
N ASN A 64 -2.92 -5.22 15.97
CA ASN A 64 -4.02 -4.38 16.43
C ASN A 64 -3.70 -2.88 16.39
N SER A 65 -2.46 -2.52 16.08
CA SER A 65 -2.01 -1.14 16.06
C SER A 65 -1.30 -0.81 14.77
N SER A 66 -1.56 0.38 14.23
CA SER A 66 -0.88 0.87 13.04
C SER A 66 0.65 0.97 13.22
N LYS A 67 1.11 1.15 14.45
CA LYS A 67 2.55 1.19 14.76
C LYS A 67 3.26 -0.12 14.43
N ASP A 68 2.54 -1.23 14.51
CA ASP A 68 3.09 -2.58 14.30
C ASP A 68 2.78 -3.12 12.90
N ALA A 69 2.16 -2.32 12.04
CA ALA A 69 1.65 -2.78 10.75
C ALA A 69 2.72 -2.89 9.65
N LEU A 70 3.96 -2.45 9.90
CA LEU A 70 5.02 -2.55 8.89
C LEU A 70 5.28 -4.01 8.54
N TYR A 71 5.04 -4.36 7.28
CA TYR A 71 5.16 -5.72 6.74
C TYR A 71 4.26 -6.76 7.43
N LYS A 72 3.18 -6.31 8.06
CA LYS A 72 2.21 -7.21 8.73
C LYS A 72 0.79 -6.81 8.36
N GLY A 73 -0.14 -7.77 8.44
CA GLY A 73 -1.55 -7.48 8.27
C GLY A 73 -2.10 -6.63 9.40
N TYR A 74 -2.94 -5.68 9.06
CA TYR A 74 -3.61 -4.82 10.03
C TYR A 74 -5.07 -4.63 9.61
N SER A 75 -5.95 -4.86 10.55
CA SER A 75 -7.39 -4.60 10.37
C SER A 75 -7.82 -3.62 11.45
N ARG A 76 -8.43 -2.51 11.04
CA ARG A 76 -8.91 -1.50 11.98
C ARG A 76 -10.11 -2.03 12.76
N LYS A 77 -10.20 -1.67 14.03
CA LYS A 77 -11.28 -2.13 14.91
C LYS A 77 -12.66 -1.79 14.32
N GLY A 78 -13.54 -2.78 14.27
CA GLY A 78 -14.89 -2.61 13.75
C GLY A 78 -14.99 -2.57 12.23
N ARG A 79 -13.88 -2.87 11.50
CA ARG A 79 -13.85 -2.86 10.05
C ARG A 79 -13.35 -4.21 9.53
N ASN A 80 -13.72 -4.53 8.29
CA ASN A 80 -13.33 -5.78 7.63
C ASN A 80 -12.16 -5.59 6.67
N ASP A 81 -11.48 -4.46 6.74
CA ASP A 81 -10.34 -4.18 5.88
C ASP A 81 -9.12 -5.02 6.26
N LEU A 82 -8.23 -5.18 5.29
CA LEU A 82 -6.91 -5.76 5.49
C LEU A 82 -5.90 -4.87 4.79
N ILE A 83 -5.07 -4.22 5.58
CA ILE A 83 -4.06 -3.28 5.09
C ILE A 83 -2.71 -3.66 5.68
N SER A 84 -1.66 -3.15 5.05
CA SER A 84 -0.28 -3.30 5.54
C SER A 84 0.51 -2.04 5.21
N ILE A 85 1.63 -1.86 5.86
CA ILE A 85 2.56 -0.76 5.57
C ILE A 85 3.83 -1.33 4.97
N VAL A 86 4.32 -0.70 3.90
CA VAL A 86 5.66 -0.93 3.37
C VAL A 86 6.40 0.40 3.31
N LYS A 87 7.72 0.36 3.16
CA LYS A 87 8.51 1.57 3.00
C LYS A 87 8.48 2.03 1.55
N MET A 88 8.58 3.34 1.32
CA MET A 88 8.68 3.88 -0.04
C MET A 88 9.88 3.28 -0.79
N ILE A 89 10.98 3.00 -0.12
CA ILE A 89 12.14 2.37 -0.74
C ILE A 89 11.81 1.00 -1.34
N ASP A 90 10.88 0.26 -0.76
CA ASP A 90 10.42 -1.02 -1.32
C ASP A 90 9.70 -0.82 -2.65
N ILE A 91 8.93 0.26 -2.77
CA ILE A 91 8.27 0.65 -4.01
C ILE A 91 9.30 1.00 -5.08
N LEU A 92 10.36 1.71 -4.69
CA LEU A 92 11.42 2.13 -5.61
C LEU A 92 12.32 0.99 -6.07
N GLU A 93 12.30 -0.15 -5.38
CA GLU A 93 13.04 -1.35 -5.79
C GLU A 93 12.39 -2.11 -6.94
N ILE A 94 11.07 -1.96 -7.14
CA ILE A 94 10.37 -2.56 -8.28
C ILE A 94 10.38 -1.59 -9.47
N HIS A 95 10.08 -2.08 -10.66
CA HIS A 95 10.00 -1.23 -11.85
C HIS A 95 9.00 -0.10 -11.63
N HIS A 96 9.42 1.13 -11.87
CA HIS A 96 8.61 2.32 -11.63
C HIS A 96 8.99 3.45 -12.58
N LYS A 97 8.10 4.43 -12.67
CA LYS A 97 8.37 5.71 -13.33
C LYS A 97 8.18 6.82 -12.32
N ILE A 98 8.94 7.89 -12.48
CA ILE A 98 8.82 9.07 -11.63
C ILE A 98 8.25 10.20 -12.49
N TRP A 99 7.17 10.81 -12.00
CA TRP A 99 6.54 11.94 -12.66
C TRP A 99 6.70 13.17 -11.77
N ILE A 100 7.59 14.08 -12.19
CA ILE A 100 7.89 15.30 -11.44
C ILE A 100 6.69 16.26 -11.52
N LYS A 101 6.37 16.85 -10.39
CA LYS A 101 5.31 17.87 -10.31
C LYS A 101 5.72 19.17 -10.97
#